data_ac1783640cdaeb0e14840721e49800a4
#
_entry.id   ac1783640cdaeb0e14840721e49800a4
#
_cell.length_a   1.000
_cell.length_b   1.000
_cell.length_c   1.000
_cell.angle_alpha   90.00
_cell.angle_beta   90.00
_cell.angle_gamma   90.00
#
_symmetry.space_group_name_H-M   'P 1'
#
loop_
_entity.id
_entity.type
_entity.pdbx_description
1 polymer ?
#
loop_
_entity_poly.entity_id
_entity_poly.type
_entity_poly.pdbx_seq_one_letter_code
_entity_poly.pdbx_strand_id
1 'polypeptide(L)'
;MDVTGEKQDALLGFLGLYESSTPGGYVGAILITDLQGVPQEFRCTHPVKPTAIQKPLYGDALEPYIGVELCGVPLLESIQNKPSLIVVHKEFLIQVRAAIPYPVAFVRRAGEAVEIKASDGSEISPERERIDCATGRFQPIVFTVHPDFDDDKTCTREILDKVFSYLDPIEPFERIRKAIEVLGKQDERFR
;
A
#
# COMPACT_ATOMS: atom_id res chain seq x y z
N MET A 1 26.17 32.75 -6.68
CA MET A 1 24.70 32.57 -6.62
C MET A 1 24.47 31.09 -6.72
N ASP A 2 24.43 30.46 -5.55
CA ASP A 2 24.30 29.00 -5.42
C ASP A 2 22.84 28.63 -5.62
N VAL A 3 22.57 27.92 -6.72
CA VAL A 3 21.33 27.15 -6.88
C VAL A 3 21.66 25.72 -6.44
N THR A 4 21.73 25.52 -5.15
CA THR A 4 21.61 24.18 -4.55
C THR A 4 20.18 23.73 -4.76
N GLY A 5 19.87 23.13 -5.92
CA GLY A 5 18.68 22.31 -6.08
C GLY A 5 18.82 21.15 -5.10
N GLU A 6 18.12 21.22 -3.99
CA GLU A 6 17.91 20.08 -3.10
C GLU A 6 17.35 18.95 -3.97
N LYS A 7 18.18 17.94 -4.22
CA LYS A 7 17.70 16.63 -4.67
C LYS A 7 16.81 16.15 -3.55
N GLN A 8 15.50 16.39 -3.67
CA GLN A 8 14.53 15.78 -2.80
C GLN A 8 14.70 14.29 -2.99
N ASP A 9 15.31 13.63 -2.01
CA ASP A 9 15.53 12.19 -2.06
C ASP A 9 14.17 11.53 -2.25
N ALA A 10 14.06 10.68 -3.28
CA ALA A 10 12.80 9.99 -3.58
C ALA A 10 12.37 9.16 -2.37
N LEU A 11 11.09 9.28 -1.99
CA LEU A 11 10.50 8.56 -0.87
C LEU A 11 9.53 7.50 -1.37
N LEU A 12 9.41 6.41 -0.63
CA LEU A 12 8.44 5.35 -0.87
C LEU A 12 7.38 5.34 0.24
N GLY A 13 6.11 5.27 -0.14
CA GLY A 13 5.01 5.03 0.77
C GLY A 13 4.54 3.57 0.70
N PHE A 14 4.26 2.96 1.84
CA PHE A 14 3.72 1.61 1.95
C PHE A 14 2.38 1.69 2.69
N LEU A 15 1.28 1.61 1.94
CA LEU A 15 -0.07 1.70 2.49
C LEU A 15 -0.71 0.31 2.63
N GLY A 16 -1.23 0.01 3.81
CA GLY A 16 -1.88 -1.26 4.08
C GLY A 16 -3.14 -1.16 4.94
N LEU A 17 -3.99 -2.18 4.83
CA LEU A 17 -5.14 -2.43 5.69
C LEU A 17 -4.94 -3.74 6.44
N TYR A 18 -5.00 -3.69 7.75
CA TYR A 18 -4.70 -4.79 8.66
C TYR A 18 -5.89 -5.07 9.58
N GLU A 19 -6.01 -6.31 10.03
CA GLU A 19 -6.94 -6.63 11.11
C GLU A 19 -6.43 -6.01 12.42
N SER A 20 -7.35 -5.43 13.18
CA SER A 20 -7.04 -4.94 14.52
C SER A 20 -7.03 -6.07 15.54
N SER A 21 -6.47 -5.83 16.74
CA SER A 21 -6.59 -6.75 17.87
C SER A 21 -8.04 -6.93 18.34
N THR A 22 -8.93 -5.98 18.02
CA THR A 22 -10.37 -6.11 18.24
C THR A 22 -10.97 -6.98 17.13
N PRO A 23 -11.65 -8.09 17.45
CA PRO A 23 -12.23 -8.96 16.45
C PRO A 23 -13.17 -8.22 15.48
N GLY A 24 -12.90 -8.39 14.18
CA GLY A 24 -13.65 -7.77 13.08
C GLY A 24 -13.43 -6.26 12.91
N GLY A 25 -12.38 -5.70 13.50
CA GLY A 25 -11.93 -4.34 13.27
C GLY A 25 -10.77 -4.28 12.27
N TYR A 26 -10.57 -3.13 11.67
CA TYR A 26 -9.52 -2.86 10.68
C TYR A 26 -8.70 -1.63 11.09
N VAL A 27 -7.42 -1.66 10.79
CA VAL A 27 -6.50 -0.53 10.95
C VAL A 27 -5.84 -0.25 9.62
N GLY A 28 -6.02 0.94 9.09
CA GLY A 28 -5.22 1.44 7.98
C GLY A 28 -3.91 1.98 8.51
N ALA A 29 -2.80 1.75 7.79
CA ALA A 29 -1.52 2.33 8.14
C ALA A 29 -0.66 2.61 6.92
N ILE A 30 0.13 3.66 7.01
CA ILE A 30 1.13 4.04 6.01
C ILE A 30 2.49 4.23 6.67
N LEU A 31 3.52 3.66 6.05
CA LEU A 31 4.92 3.88 6.37
C LEU A 31 5.59 4.56 5.18
N ILE A 32 6.21 5.71 5.40
CA ILE A 32 7.03 6.38 4.40
C ILE A 32 8.49 6.14 4.75
N THR A 33 9.28 5.71 3.77
CA THR A 33 10.72 5.47 3.91
C THR A 33 11.50 6.24 2.84
N ASP A 34 12.79 6.40 3.07
CA ASP A 34 13.70 6.67 1.98
C ASP A 34 13.92 5.42 1.10
N LEU A 35 14.73 5.55 0.05
CA LEU A 35 15.00 4.43 -0.86
C LEU A 35 15.81 3.30 -0.20
N GLN A 36 16.48 3.54 0.92
CA GLN A 36 17.18 2.54 1.72
C GLN A 36 16.25 1.80 2.70
N GLY A 37 14.98 2.22 2.76
CA GLY A 37 13.99 1.62 3.66
C GLY A 37 14.03 2.16 5.10
N VAL A 38 14.74 3.29 5.34
CA VAL A 38 14.75 3.94 6.64
C VAL A 38 13.44 4.72 6.84
N PRO A 39 12.70 4.50 7.94
CA PRO A 39 11.45 5.18 8.21
C PRO A 39 11.62 6.70 8.33
N GLN A 40 10.77 7.44 7.61
CA GLN A 40 10.68 8.89 7.65
C GLN A 40 9.38 9.37 8.31
N GLU A 41 8.29 8.62 8.11
CA GLU A 41 6.98 8.91 8.68
C GLU A 41 6.18 7.62 8.83
N PHE A 42 5.45 7.50 9.93
CA PHE A 42 4.48 6.43 10.14
C PHE A 42 3.17 7.01 10.64
N ARG A 43 2.07 6.63 10.01
CA ARG A 43 0.72 6.97 10.46
C ARG A 43 -0.19 5.77 10.42
N CYS A 44 -1.15 5.72 11.33
CA CYS A 44 -2.21 4.72 11.31
C CYS A 44 -3.53 5.33 11.79
N THR A 45 -4.63 4.73 11.38
CA THR A 45 -5.97 5.07 11.87
C THR A 45 -6.20 4.45 13.24
N HIS A 46 -7.19 4.97 13.99
CA HIS A 46 -7.82 4.17 15.01
C HIS A 46 -8.52 2.96 14.37
N PRO A 47 -8.75 1.88 15.14
CA PRO A 47 -9.49 0.73 14.62
C PRO A 47 -10.88 1.12 14.12
N VAL A 48 -11.17 0.78 12.88
CA VAL A 48 -12.48 0.93 12.26
C VAL A 48 -13.24 -0.38 12.43
N LYS A 49 -14.34 -0.36 13.16
CA LYS A 49 -15.17 -1.55 13.40
C LYS A 49 -16.52 -1.40 12.72
N PRO A 50 -16.80 -2.16 11.65
CA PRO A 50 -18.09 -2.13 11.01
C PRO A 50 -19.16 -2.69 11.95
N THR A 51 -20.36 -2.09 11.90
CA THR A 51 -21.52 -2.55 12.66
C THR A 51 -22.08 -3.86 12.11
N ALA A 52 -22.88 -4.55 12.93
CA ALA A 52 -23.51 -5.80 12.50
C ALA A 52 -24.43 -5.64 11.28
N ILE A 53 -25.00 -4.46 11.07
CA ILE A 53 -25.86 -4.17 9.92
C ILE A 53 -25.05 -3.81 8.67
N GLN A 54 -23.89 -3.17 8.81
CA GLN A 54 -23.04 -2.84 7.67
C GLN A 54 -22.49 -4.08 6.96
N LYS A 55 -22.15 -5.13 7.72
CA LYS A 55 -21.60 -6.37 7.15
C LYS A 55 -22.51 -6.97 6.06
N PRO A 56 -23.79 -7.28 6.30
CA PRO A 56 -24.66 -7.81 5.26
C PRO A 56 -25.01 -6.80 4.16
N LEU A 57 -25.05 -5.48 4.46
CA LEU A 57 -25.38 -4.46 3.47
C LEU A 57 -24.26 -4.25 2.45
N TYR A 58 -23.02 -4.22 2.89
CA TYR A 58 -21.87 -4.00 2.02
C TYR A 58 -21.35 -5.30 1.39
N GLY A 59 -21.53 -6.45 2.06
CA GLY A 59 -21.00 -7.72 1.57
C GLY A 59 -19.50 -7.62 1.27
N ASP A 60 -19.09 -8.07 0.08
CA ASP A 60 -17.68 -8.06 -0.35
C ASP A 60 -17.12 -6.65 -0.59
N ALA A 61 -17.96 -5.64 -0.75
CA ALA A 61 -17.53 -4.24 -0.88
C ALA A 61 -17.09 -3.61 0.45
N LEU A 62 -17.33 -4.27 1.60
CA LEU A 62 -17.08 -3.69 2.91
C LEU A 62 -15.59 -3.42 3.15
N GLU A 63 -14.75 -4.40 2.90
CA GLU A 63 -13.31 -4.28 3.11
C GLU A 63 -12.67 -3.26 2.17
N PRO A 64 -12.97 -3.25 0.85
CA PRO A 64 -12.54 -2.19 -0.05
C PRO A 64 -12.99 -0.80 0.40
N TYR A 65 -14.25 -0.63 0.81
CA TYR A 65 -14.77 0.65 1.31
C TYR A 65 -14.01 1.14 2.55
N ILE A 66 -13.77 0.27 3.53
CA ILE A 66 -13.00 0.62 4.72
C ILE A 66 -11.57 0.97 4.34
N GLY A 67 -10.94 0.16 3.50
CA GLY A 67 -9.54 0.32 3.13
C GLY A 67 -9.27 1.56 2.29
N VAL A 68 -10.14 1.88 1.35
CA VAL A 68 -9.98 3.04 0.45
C VAL A 68 -10.51 4.31 1.11
N GLU A 69 -11.83 4.35 1.41
CA GLU A 69 -12.52 5.57 1.79
C GLU A 69 -12.28 5.97 3.25
N LEU A 70 -12.31 5.01 4.18
CA LEU A 70 -12.23 5.33 5.60
C LEU A 70 -10.79 5.37 6.14
N CYS A 71 -9.87 4.66 5.50
CA CYS A 71 -8.48 4.58 5.95
C CYS A 71 -7.49 5.17 4.95
N GLY A 72 -7.46 4.69 3.72
CA GLY A 72 -6.42 4.98 2.75
C GLY A 72 -6.36 6.44 2.34
N VAL A 73 -7.46 6.98 1.83
CA VAL A 73 -7.51 8.39 1.39
C VAL A 73 -7.23 9.35 2.55
N PRO A 74 -7.88 9.25 3.73
CA PRO A 74 -7.59 10.14 4.86
C PRO A 74 -6.14 10.06 5.37
N LEU A 75 -5.53 8.87 5.36
CA LEU A 75 -4.12 8.73 5.73
C LEU A 75 -3.22 9.46 4.74
N LEU A 76 -3.45 9.27 3.44
CA LEU A 76 -2.65 9.87 2.38
C LEU A 76 -2.79 11.40 2.33
N GLU A 77 -3.97 11.94 2.65
CA GLU A 77 -4.17 13.39 2.82
C GLU A 77 -3.43 13.94 4.04
N SER A 78 -3.20 13.12 5.06
CA SER A 78 -2.59 13.55 6.32
C SER A 78 -1.06 13.53 6.33
N ILE A 79 -0.40 12.84 5.36
CA ILE A 79 1.07 12.71 5.35
C ILE A 79 1.77 14.04 5.12
N GLN A 80 2.94 14.19 5.73
CA GLN A 80 3.79 15.38 5.57
C GLN A 80 4.87 15.16 4.50
N ASN A 81 5.40 13.95 4.44
CA ASN A 81 6.42 13.56 3.47
C ASN A 81 5.75 13.04 2.19
N LYS A 82 6.08 13.66 1.05
CA LYS A 82 5.47 13.35 -0.25
C LYS A 82 6.20 12.18 -0.92
N PRO A 83 5.60 10.99 -1.04
CA PRO A 83 6.25 9.86 -1.69
C PRO A 83 6.24 10.02 -3.22
N SER A 84 7.27 9.47 -3.86
CA SER A 84 7.34 9.36 -5.32
C SER A 84 6.53 8.17 -5.86
N LEU A 85 6.28 7.17 -4.99
CA LEU A 85 5.47 5.99 -5.29
C LEU A 85 4.84 5.48 -4.00
N ILE A 86 3.57 5.09 -4.08
CA ILE A 86 2.88 4.36 -3.02
C ILE A 86 2.73 2.91 -3.43
N VAL A 87 3.26 2.01 -2.62
CA VAL A 87 3.11 0.57 -2.76
C VAL A 87 1.97 0.11 -1.85
N VAL A 88 1.09 -0.75 -2.39
CA VAL A 88 -0.01 -1.35 -1.62
C VAL A 88 0.06 -2.87 -1.67
N HIS A 89 -0.41 -3.56 -0.62
CA HIS A 89 -0.35 -5.03 -0.52
C HIS A 89 -1.71 -5.71 -0.76
N LYS A 90 -2.77 -4.96 -0.95
CA LYS A 90 -4.10 -5.45 -1.35
C LYS A 90 -4.53 -4.75 -2.63
N GLU A 91 -5.00 -5.53 -3.60
CA GLU A 91 -5.28 -5.03 -4.95
C GLU A 91 -6.30 -3.88 -4.95
N PHE A 92 -7.36 -3.98 -4.16
CA PHE A 92 -8.39 -2.93 -4.10
C PHE A 92 -7.86 -1.57 -3.60
N LEU A 93 -6.74 -1.53 -2.87
CA LEU A 93 -6.14 -0.27 -2.41
C LEU A 93 -5.55 0.57 -3.56
N ILE A 94 -5.40 0.00 -4.76
CA ILE A 94 -5.05 0.78 -5.96
C ILE A 94 -6.04 1.93 -6.19
N GLN A 95 -7.30 1.76 -5.80
CA GLN A 95 -8.37 2.75 -5.99
C GLN A 95 -8.10 4.09 -5.29
N VAL A 96 -7.24 4.14 -4.28
CA VAL A 96 -6.85 5.43 -3.65
C VAL A 96 -6.21 6.38 -4.66
N ARG A 97 -5.64 5.85 -5.77
CA ARG A 97 -5.00 6.63 -6.83
C ARG A 97 -5.91 7.70 -7.42
N ALA A 98 -7.20 7.43 -7.52
CA ALA A 98 -8.18 8.38 -8.06
C ALA A 98 -8.36 9.64 -7.19
N ALA A 99 -8.03 9.57 -5.90
CA ALA A 99 -8.19 10.67 -4.94
C ALA A 99 -6.88 11.41 -4.61
N ILE A 100 -5.72 10.91 -5.08
CA ILE A 100 -4.41 11.45 -4.69
C ILE A 100 -3.51 11.69 -5.91
N PRO A 101 -2.51 12.59 -5.83
CA PRO A 101 -1.63 12.89 -6.95
C PRO A 101 -0.46 11.91 -7.14
N TYR A 102 -0.29 10.95 -6.23
CA TYR A 102 0.88 10.05 -6.22
C TYR A 102 0.61 8.79 -7.06
N PRO A 103 1.60 8.27 -7.81
CA PRO A 103 1.53 6.94 -8.41
C PRO A 103 1.27 5.88 -7.34
N VAL A 104 0.40 4.89 -7.66
CA VAL A 104 0.06 3.79 -6.76
C VAL A 104 0.23 2.47 -7.48
N ALA A 105 0.93 1.53 -6.86
CA ALA A 105 1.13 0.20 -7.40
C ALA A 105 0.81 -0.89 -6.35
N PHE A 106 0.01 -1.86 -6.75
CA PHE A 106 -0.13 -3.12 -6.03
C PHE A 106 1.05 -4.02 -6.34
N VAL A 107 1.77 -4.47 -5.32
CA VAL A 107 2.95 -5.32 -5.46
C VAL A 107 2.77 -6.62 -4.68
N ARG A 108 3.12 -7.74 -5.31
CA ARG A 108 3.10 -9.08 -4.70
C ARG A 108 4.22 -9.94 -5.23
N ARG A 109 4.47 -11.10 -4.61
CA ARG A 109 5.42 -12.09 -5.13
C ARG A 109 4.93 -12.68 -6.45
N ALA A 110 5.86 -12.89 -7.37
CA ALA A 110 5.56 -13.67 -8.55
C ALA A 110 5.26 -15.13 -8.14
N GLY A 111 4.15 -15.67 -8.66
CA GLY A 111 3.71 -17.04 -8.33
C GLY A 111 2.74 -17.14 -7.14
N GLU A 112 2.52 -16.09 -6.36
CA GLU A 112 1.40 -16.07 -5.42
C GLU A 112 0.06 -16.10 -6.18
N ALA A 113 -0.82 -17.04 -5.81
CA ALA A 113 -2.17 -17.09 -6.37
C ALA A 113 -2.94 -15.84 -5.92
N VAL A 114 -3.58 -15.16 -6.87
CA VAL A 114 -4.60 -14.16 -6.54
C VAL A 114 -5.87 -14.94 -6.26
N GLU A 115 -6.44 -14.80 -5.07
CA GLU A 115 -7.85 -15.15 -4.87
C GLU A 115 -8.68 -14.17 -5.70
N ILE A 116 -8.93 -14.55 -6.95
CA ILE A 116 -9.90 -13.84 -7.79
C ILE A 116 -11.26 -14.23 -7.24
N LYS A 117 -11.80 -13.43 -6.34
CA LYS A 117 -13.24 -13.43 -6.11
C LYS A 117 -13.85 -12.90 -7.40
N ALA A 118 -14.40 -13.81 -8.18
CA ALA A 118 -15.09 -13.50 -9.43
C ALA A 118 -16.28 -12.57 -9.11
N SER A 119 -16.08 -11.27 -9.25
CA SER A 119 -17.15 -10.31 -9.36
C SER A 119 -17.25 -9.90 -10.80
N ASP A 120 -18.27 -10.49 -11.44
CA ASP A 120 -18.95 -10.05 -12.64
C ASP A 120 -18.09 -9.62 -13.86
N GLY A 121 -17.97 -10.54 -14.81
CA GLY A 121 -18.12 -10.34 -16.26
C GLY A 121 -17.23 -9.35 -17.03
N SER A 122 -16.27 -8.64 -16.47
CA SER A 122 -15.32 -7.83 -17.23
C SER A 122 -13.92 -8.44 -17.18
N GLU A 123 -13.55 -9.18 -18.20
CA GLU A 123 -12.20 -9.72 -18.44
C GLU A 123 -11.23 -8.61 -18.89
N ILE A 124 -11.04 -7.60 -18.09
CA ILE A 124 -9.84 -6.76 -18.19
C ILE A 124 -8.97 -7.15 -17.02
N SER A 125 -8.21 -8.23 -17.21
CA SER A 125 -7.11 -8.55 -16.30
C SER A 125 -6.12 -7.39 -16.39
N PRO A 126 -5.89 -6.61 -15.34
CA PRO A 126 -4.95 -5.50 -15.41
C PRO A 126 -3.58 -6.05 -15.83
N GLU A 127 -2.94 -5.40 -16.79
CA GLU A 127 -1.62 -5.82 -17.25
C GLU A 127 -0.67 -5.87 -16.08
N ARG A 128 -0.12 -7.07 -15.86
CA ARG A 128 0.82 -7.34 -14.76
C ARG A 128 2.24 -7.24 -15.28
N GLU A 129 3.04 -6.43 -14.66
CA GLU A 129 4.45 -6.34 -14.96
C GLU A 129 5.30 -7.08 -13.95
N ARG A 130 6.25 -7.88 -14.44
CA ARG A 130 7.20 -8.61 -13.62
C ARG A 130 8.51 -7.86 -13.51
N ILE A 131 9.08 -7.87 -12.30
CA ILE A 131 10.43 -7.39 -12.02
C ILE A 131 11.20 -8.51 -11.32
N ASP A 132 12.39 -8.80 -11.86
CA ASP A 132 13.33 -9.74 -11.27
C ASP A 132 14.42 -8.95 -10.53
N CYS A 133 14.78 -9.39 -9.33
CA CYS A 133 15.84 -8.76 -8.56
C CYS A 133 17.19 -8.96 -9.26
N ALA A 134 17.84 -7.88 -9.70
CA ALA A 134 19.11 -7.95 -10.44
C ALA A 134 20.22 -8.68 -9.69
N THR A 135 20.22 -8.63 -8.36
CA THR A 135 21.20 -9.33 -7.50
C THR A 135 20.78 -10.76 -7.15
N GLY A 136 19.58 -11.19 -7.51
CA GLY A 136 19.02 -12.49 -7.10
C GLY A 136 18.74 -12.62 -5.60
N ARG A 137 18.88 -11.53 -4.84
CA ARG A 137 18.71 -11.53 -3.37
C ARG A 137 17.26 -11.77 -2.95
N PHE A 138 16.31 -11.27 -3.72
CA PHE A 138 14.88 -11.34 -3.43
C PHE A 138 14.14 -12.13 -4.51
N GLN A 139 13.04 -12.75 -4.15
CA GLN A 139 12.18 -13.43 -5.11
C GLN A 139 11.51 -12.41 -6.02
N PRO A 140 11.30 -12.73 -7.30
CA PRO A 140 10.64 -11.85 -8.26
C PRO A 140 9.29 -11.33 -7.74
N ILE A 141 8.97 -10.11 -8.13
CA ILE A 141 7.70 -9.46 -7.84
C ILE A 141 6.92 -9.23 -9.13
N VAL A 142 5.61 -9.07 -8.99
CA VAL A 142 4.75 -8.54 -10.03
C VAL A 142 4.00 -7.34 -9.48
N PHE A 143 3.77 -6.34 -10.32
CA PHE A 143 3.00 -5.18 -9.93
C PHE A 143 1.91 -4.87 -10.97
N THR A 144 0.88 -4.18 -10.50
CA THR A 144 -0.20 -3.59 -11.29
C THR A 144 -0.45 -2.17 -10.81
N VAL A 145 -0.89 -1.31 -11.73
CA VAL A 145 -1.30 0.06 -11.43
C VAL A 145 -2.79 0.25 -11.70
N HIS A 146 -3.35 1.37 -11.30
CA HIS A 146 -4.76 1.68 -11.58
C HIS A 146 -4.98 1.78 -13.10
N PRO A 147 -6.02 1.14 -13.67
CA PRO A 147 -6.22 1.07 -15.12
C PRO A 147 -6.38 2.43 -15.80
N ASP A 148 -6.93 3.42 -15.11
CA ASP A 148 -7.11 4.77 -15.65
C ASP A 148 -5.83 5.63 -15.56
N PHE A 149 -4.74 5.11 -14.97
CA PHE A 149 -3.46 5.81 -14.77
C PHE A 149 -2.29 4.98 -15.29
N ASP A 150 -2.35 4.61 -16.55
CA ASP A 150 -1.36 3.72 -17.19
C ASP A 150 0.08 4.28 -17.16
N ASP A 151 0.23 5.60 -17.18
CA ASP A 151 1.53 6.29 -17.07
C ASP A 151 2.26 5.95 -15.75
N ASP A 152 1.54 5.57 -14.71
CA ASP A 152 2.11 5.15 -13.43
C ASP A 152 2.98 3.88 -13.57
N LYS A 153 2.78 3.05 -14.62
CA LYS A 153 3.59 1.84 -14.89
C LYS A 153 5.07 2.18 -15.08
N THR A 154 5.35 3.18 -15.92
CA THR A 154 6.72 3.58 -16.23
C THR A 154 7.44 4.08 -14.97
N CYS A 155 6.80 5.00 -14.25
CA CYS A 155 7.35 5.54 -13.00
C CYS A 155 7.57 4.43 -11.95
N THR A 156 6.58 3.54 -11.78
CA THR A 156 6.66 2.42 -10.84
C THR A 156 7.83 1.50 -11.16
N ARG A 157 7.98 1.10 -12.44
CA ARG A 157 9.07 0.25 -12.88
C ARG A 157 10.42 0.89 -12.61
N GLU A 158 10.61 2.15 -12.99
CA GLU A 158 11.88 2.85 -12.78
C GLU A 158 12.28 2.95 -11.31
N ILE A 159 11.33 3.19 -10.41
CA ILE A 159 11.58 3.28 -8.98
C ILE A 159 11.87 1.89 -8.41
N LEU A 160 11.03 0.88 -8.72
CA LEU A 160 11.20 -0.47 -8.19
C LEU A 160 12.50 -1.12 -8.68
N ASP A 161 12.88 -0.95 -9.96
CA ASP A 161 14.15 -1.45 -10.49
C ASP A 161 15.36 -0.88 -9.73
N LYS A 162 15.31 0.40 -9.37
CA LYS A 162 16.39 1.05 -8.60
C LYS A 162 16.51 0.50 -7.18
N VAL A 163 15.38 0.23 -6.50
CA VAL A 163 15.40 -0.14 -5.08
C VAL A 163 15.46 -1.64 -4.83
N PHE A 164 14.98 -2.45 -5.77
CA PHE A 164 14.78 -3.89 -5.56
C PHE A 164 16.08 -4.69 -5.39
N SER A 165 17.23 -4.13 -5.71
CA SER A 165 18.51 -4.77 -5.46
C SER A 165 18.94 -4.76 -3.98
N TYR A 166 18.40 -3.85 -3.16
CA TYR A 166 18.75 -3.68 -1.75
C TYR A 166 17.56 -3.59 -0.80
N LEU A 167 16.39 -3.17 -1.25
CA LEU A 167 15.14 -3.13 -0.50
C LEU A 167 14.13 -4.08 -1.13
N ASP A 168 13.58 -4.98 -0.34
CA ASP A 168 12.43 -5.79 -0.72
C ASP A 168 11.14 -4.97 -0.60
N PRO A 169 10.42 -4.66 -1.70
CA PRO A 169 9.23 -3.80 -1.63
C PRO A 169 8.06 -4.38 -0.83
N ILE A 170 8.13 -5.64 -0.43
CA ILE A 170 7.06 -6.31 0.36
C ILE A 170 7.40 -6.32 1.85
N GLU A 171 8.68 -6.29 2.22
CA GLU A 171 9.12 -6.36 3.62
C GLU A 171 8.54 -5.25 4.51
N PRO A 172 8.38 -3.97 4.06
CA PRO A 172 7.84 -2.91 4.90
C PRO A 172 6.43 -3.18 5.43
N PHE A 173 5.61 -3.97 4.74
CA PHE A 173 4.28 -4.36 5.24
C PHE A 173 4.36 -5.22 6.50
N GLU A 174 5.38 -6.05 6.63
CA GLU A 174 5.62 -6.84 7.84
C GLU A 174 6.05 -5.93 9.01
N ARG A 175 6.83 -4.89 8.75
CA ARG A 175 7.17 -3.88 9.78
C ARG A 175 5.92 -3.15 10.27
N ILE A 176 5.04 -2.74 9.35
CA ILE A 176 3.78 -2.08 9.69
C ILE A 176 2.91 -3.00 10.54
N ARG A 177 2.75 -4.28 10.13
CA ARG A 177 1.96 -5.27 10.87
C ARG A 177 2.46 -5.41 12.30
N LYS A 178 3.77 -5.56 12.50
CA LYS A 178 4.39 -5.64 13.84
C LYS A 178 4.18 -4.37 14.66
N ALA A 179 4.26 -3.19 14.04
CA ALA A 179 4.00 -1.92 14.72
C ALA A 179 2.55 -1.84 15.22
N ILE A 180 1.58 -2.23 14.40
CA ILE A 180 0.15 -2.27 14.79
C ILE A 180 -0.08 -3.26 15.93
N GLU A 181 0.56 -4.43 15.91
CA GLU A 181 0.46 -5.41 17.01
C GLU A 181 1.00 -4.86 18.34
N VAL A 182 2.10 -4.09 18.29
CA VAL A 182 2.65 -3.42 19.48
C VAL A 182 1.68 -2.35 19.99
N LEU A 183 1.13 -1.52 19.10
CA LEU A 183 0.12 -0.51 19.47
C LEU A 183 -1.11 -1.16 20.12
N GLY A 184 -1.61 -2.25 19.55
CA GLY A 184 -2.76 -2.97 20.11
C GLY A 184 -2.52 -3.57 21.51
N LYS A 185 -1.26 -3.84 21.87
CA LYS A 185 -0.89 -4.30 23.22
C LYS A 185 -0.72 -3.17 24.22
N GLN A 186 -0.20 -2.03 23.78
CA GLN A 186 0.22 -0.92 24.66
C GLN A 186 -0.86 0.16 24.83
N ASP A 187 -1.70 0.38 23.83
CA ASP A 187 -2.67 1.46 23.81
C ASP A 187 -4.10 0.92 23.70
N GLU A 188 -4.92 1.20 24.73
CA GLU A 188 -6.33 0.76 24.79
C GLU A 188 -7.19 1.26 23.62
N ARG A 189 -6.79 2.38 23.00
CA ARG A 189 -7.49 2.93 21.83
C ARG A 189 -7.36 2.04 20.58
N PHE A 190 -6.42 1.11 20.58
CA PHE A 190 -6.18 0.15 19.50
C PHE A 190 -6.64 -1.28 19.82
N ARG A 191 -7.36 -1.45 20.94
CA ARG A 191 -7.95 -2.74 21.37
C ARG A 191 -9.39 -2.90 20.90
#